data_4e84a42de62f3c16f5fbddf5b97e13bb
#
_entry.id   4e84a42de62f3c16f5fbddf5b97e13bb
#
_cell.length_a   1.000
_cell.length_b   1.000
_cell.length_c   1.000
_cell.angle_alpha   90.00
_cell.angle_beta   90.00
_cell.angle_gamma   90.00
#
_symmetry.space_group_name_H-M   'P 1'
#
loop_
_entity.id
_entity.type
_entity.pdbx_description
1 polymer ?
#
loop_
_entity_poly.entity_id
_entity_poly.type
_entity_poly.pdbx_seq_one_letter_code
_entity_poly.pdbx_strand_id
1 'polypeptide(L)'
;MNVVRLILTVEDNDTLRYVVTRQLKKLGYPAHYAVNGAEAVRMVKEHQYDLILMDIMMPEMDGIEATSQIRLHEQMAGRQHTPIIAMTAYQDKAQCAEAGMDDYLFKPVLLDDLEKKLNEWLPPPKDMNGVTKNFMSG
;
A
#
# COMPACT_ATOMS: atom_id res chain seq x y z
N MET A 1 -12.66 19.64 6.71
CA MET A 1 -12.85 18.73 5.59
C MET A 1 -12.05 17.45 5.84
N ASN A 2 -12.71 16.31 5.74
CA ASN A 2 -12.03 15.03 5.97
C ASN A 2 -11.34 14.55 4.71
N VAL A 3 -10.10 14.15 4.87
CA VAL A 3 -9.35 13.54 3.78
C VAL A 3 -9.46 12.03 3.94
N VAL A 4 -10.09 11.37 2.97
CA VAL A 4 -10.22 9.93 2.96
C VAL A 4 -9.03 9.34 2.22
N ARG A 5 -8.31 8.44 2.89
CA ARG A 5 -7.15 7.77 2.31
C ARG A 5 -7.55 6.35 1.93
N LEU A 6 -7.57 6.08 0.64
CA LEU A 6 -7.95 4.76 0.15
C LEU A 6 -6.72 3.91 -0.11
N ILE A 7 -6.70 2.73 0.47
CA ILE A 7 -5.56 1.82 0.38
C ILE A 7 -5.96 0.58 -0.41
N LEU A 8 -5.06 0.11 -1.26
CA LEU A 8 -5.22 -1.17 -1.94
C LEU A 8 -4.29 -2.17 -1.28
N THR A 9 -4.82 -3.30 -0.83
CA THR A 9 -3.98 -4.40 -0.35
C THR A 9 -4.07 -5.56 -1.33
N VAL A 10 -2.92 -6.10 -1.71
CA VAL A 10 -2.81 -7.17 -2.70
C VAL A 10 -2.22 -8.39 -2.02
N GLU A 11 -2.99 -9.46 -1.93
CA GLU A 11 -2.59 -10.67 -1.23
C GLU A 11 -3.45 -11.83 -1.73
N ASP A 12 -2.80 -12.89 -2.18
CA ASP A 12 -3.51 -14.06 -2.71
C ASP A 12 -4.01 -15.00 -1.61
N ASN A 13 -3.39 -14.98 -0.44
CA ASN A 13 -3.81 -15.82 0.68
C ASN A 13 -5.00 -15.19 1.39
N ASP A 14 -6.11 -15.91 1.46
CA ASP A 14 -7.35 -15.39 2.02
C ASP A 14 -7.21 -14.98 3.49
N THR A 15 -6.51 -15.79 4.27
CA THR A 15 -6.35 -15.54 5.70
C THR A 15 -5.49 -14.28 5.93
N LEU A 16 -4.38 -14.18 5.23
CA LEU A 16 -3.49 -13.03 5.37
C LEU A 16 -4.16 -11.76 4.87
N ARG A 17 -4.89 -11.86 3.76
CA ARG A 17 -5.63 -10.71 3.23
C ARG A 17 -6.68 -10.23 4.22
N TYR A 18 -7.37 -11.16 4.86
CA TYR A 18 -8.36 -10.83 5.88
C TYR A 18 -7.72 -10.10 7.05
N VAL A 19 -6.57 -10.61 7.52
CA VAL A 19 -5.87 -9.98 8.65
C VAL A 19 -5.49 -8.55 8.33
N VAL A 20 -4.86 -8.32 7.18
CA VAL A 20 -4.41 -6.98 6.81
C VAL A 20 -5.60 -6.04 6.61
N THR A 21 -6.66 -6.54 5.98
CA THR A 21 -7.87 -5.73 5.77
C THR A 21 -8.49 -5.31 7.10
N ARG A 22 -8.51 -6.23 8.06
CA ARG A 22 -9.02 -5.93 9.40
C ARG A 22 -8.13 -4.92 10.12
N GLN A 23 -6.83 -5.05 9.98
CA GLN A 23 -5.89 -4.10 10.58
C GLN A 23 -6.12 -2.69 10.02
N LEU A 24 -6.28 -2.58 8.70
CA LEU A 24 -6.55 -1.29 8.07
C LEU A 24 -7.85 -0.68 8.57
N LYS A 25 -8.88 -1.50 8.69
CA LYS A 25 -10.17 -1.04 9.21
C LYS A 25 -10.03 -0.52 10.64
N LYS A 26 -9.29 -1.24 11.47
CA LYS A 26 -9.06 -0.85 12.85
C LYS A 26 -8.33 0.49 12.93
N LEU A 27 -7.43 0.74 12.01
CA LEU A 27 -6.69 1.99 11.95
C LEU A 27 -7.47 3.13 11.28
N GLY A 28 -8.66 2.84 10.78
CA GLY A 28 -9.53 3.87 10.20
C GLY A 28 -9.36 4.10 8.72
N TYR A 29 -8.73 3.18 8.00
CA TYR A 29 -8.50 3.32 6.57
C TYR A 29 -9.47 2.48 5.75
N PRO A 30 -10.27 3.09 4.86
CA PRO A 30 -11.01 2.31 3.88
C PRO A 30 -10.03 1.64 2.91
N ALA A 31 -10.36 0.43 2.51
CA ALA A 31 -9.44 -0.35 1.69
C ALA A 31 -10.19 -1.19 0.66
N HIS A 32 -9.58 -1.29 -0.52
CA HIS A 32 -9.95 -2.31 -1.49
C HIS A 32 -8.94 -3.43 -1.39
N TYR A 33 -9.26 -4.60 -1.94
CA TYR A 33 -8.29 -5.68 -2.01
C TYR A 33 -8.27 -6.30 -3.39
N ALA A 34 -7.11 -6.81 -3.75
CA ALA A 34 -6.90 -7.59 -4.97
C ALA A 34 -6.32 -8.93 -4.56
N VAL A 35 -6.67 -9.99 -5.31
CA VAL A 35 -6.26 -11.33 -4.97
C VAL A 35 -5.02 -11.79 -5.73
N ASN A 36 -4.57 -11.01 -6.69
CA ASN A 36 -3.35 -11.29 -7.45
C ASN A 36 -2.82 -10.02 -8.10
N GLY A 37 -1.65 -10.12 -8.72
CA GLY A 37 -1.01 -8.97 -9.34
C GLY A 37 -1.76 -8.40 -10.53
N ALA A 38 -2.36 -9.28 -11.34
CA ALA A 38 -3.11 -8.83 -12.51
C ALA A 38 -4.33 -8.01 -12.11
N GLU A 39 -5.03 -8.47 -11.08
CA GLU A 39 -6.17 -7.73 -10.56
C GLU A 39 -5.73 -6.38 -9.98
N ALA A 40 -4.60 -6.37 -9.28
CA ALA A 40 -4.07 -5.13 -8.73
C ALA A 40 -3.79 -4.10 -9.83
N VAL A 41 -3.15 -4.53 -10.92
CA VAL A 41 -2.88 -3.63 -12.05
C VAL A 41 -4.18 -3.09 -12.63
N ARG A 42 -5.16 -3.96 -12.82
CA ARG A 42 -6.47 -3.54 -13.35
C ARG A 42 -7.12 -2.51 -12.42
N MET A 43 -7.10 -2.77 -11.12
CA MET A 43 -7.74 -1.88 -10.14
C MET A 43 -7.05 -0.52 -10.08
N VAL A 44 -5.74 -0.50 -10.19
CA VAL A 44 -4.99 0.75 -10.20
C VAL A 44 -5.37 1.61 -11.42
N LYS A 45 -5.68 0.99 -12.54
CA LYS A 45 -6.12 1.72 -13.72
C LYS A 45 -7.51 2.32 -13.55
N GLU A 46 -8.35 1.67 -12.74
CA GLU A 46 -9.74 2.10 -12.52
C GLU A 46 -9.91 3.07 -11.35
N HIS A 47 -9.00 3.02 -10.38
CA HIS A 47 -9.12 3.81 -9.14
C HIS A 47 -7.82 4.52 -8.81
N GLN A 48 -7.95 5.58 -8.05
CA GLN A 48 -6.80 6.29 -7.48
C GLN A 48 -6.62 5.81 -6.05
N TYR A 49 -5.46 5.23 -5.75
CA TYR A 49 -5.14 4.80 -4.39
C TYR A 49 -4.09 5.73 -3.80
N ASP A 50 -4.13 5.90 -2.48
CA ASP A 50 -3.16 6.71 -1.78
C ASP A 50 -1.93 5.89 -1.39
N LEU A 51 -2.09 4.58 -1.29
CA LEU A 51 -1.01 3.68 -0.94
C LEU A 51 -1.41 2.25 -1.32
N ILE A 52 -0.42 1.45 -1.70
CA ILE A 52 -0.63 0.05 -2.05
C ILE A 52 0.25 -0.82 -1.17
N LEU A 53 -0.37 -1.82 -0.53
CA LEU A 53 0.34 -2.88 0.17
C LEU A 53 0.40 -4.07 -0.77
N MET A 54 1.61 -4.45 -1.19
CA MET A 54 1.79 -5.43 -2.25
C MET A 54 2.55 -6.65 -1.78
N ASP A 55 1.87 -7.80 -1.75
CA ASP A 55 2.54 -9.07 -1.51
C ASP A 55 3.46 -9.38 -2.69
N ILE A 56 4.65 -9.90 -2.40
CA ILE A 56 5.62 -10.22 -3.44
C ILE A 56 5.35 -11.60 -4.03
N MET A 57 5.11 -12.58 -3.18
CA MET A 57 5.01 -13.98 -3.59
C MET A 57 3.57 -14.34 -3.94
N MET A 58 3.25 -14.24 -5.21
CA MET A 58 1.92 -14.60 -5.72
C MET A 58 2.08 -15.38 -7.03
N PRO A 59 1.17 -16.33 -7.31
CA PRO A 59 1.23 -17.07 -8.56
C PRO A 59 0.93 -16.18 -9.76
N GLU A 60 1.40 -16.59 -10.90
CA GLU A 60 1.21 -15.92 -12.20
C GLU A 60 1.94 -14.58 -12.24
N MET A 61 1.30 -13.49 -11.83
CA MET A 61 1.95 -12.19 -11.77
C MET A 61 2.26 -11.85 -10.32
N ASP A 62 3.53 -11.90 -9.93
CA ASP A 62 3.94 -11.57 -8.57
C ASP A 62 3.96 -10.06 -8.34
N GLY A 63 4.26 -9.68 -7.10
CA GLY A 63 4.23 -8.26 -6.72
C GLY A 63 5.30 -7.43 -7.42
N ILE A 64 6.42 -8.02 -7.77
CA ILE A 64 7.50 -7.34 -8.49
C ILE A 64 7.01 -6.93 -9.87
N GLU A 65 6.45 -7.88 -10.61
CA GLU A 65 5.94 -7.61 -11.95
C GLU A 65 4.76 -6.65 -11.91
N ALA A 66 3.84 -6.85 -10.97
CA ALA A 66 2.70 -5.95 -10.82
C ALA A 66 3.16 -4.51 -10.56
N THR A 67 4.15 -4.33 -9.70
CA THR A 67 4.70 -3.01 -9.40
C THR A 67 5.30 -2.36 -10.65
N SER A 68 6.07 -3.13 -11.43
CA SER A 68 6.65 -2.61 -12.65
C SER A 68 5.56 -2.12 -13.62
N GLN A 69 4.48 -2.88 -13.74
CA GLN A 69 3.37 -2.48 -14.61
C GLN A 69 2.62 -1.27 -14.07
N ILE A 70 2.47 -1.18 -12.75
CA ILE A 70 1.84 -0.01 -12.14
C ILE A 70 2.68 1.26 -12.41
N ARG A 71 3.98 1.15 -12.25
CA ARG A 71 4.88 2.29 -12.50
C ARG A 71 4.81 2.74 -13.96
N LEU A 72 4.77 1.78 -14.87
CA LEU A 72 4.63 2.10 -16.28
C LEU A 72 3.31 2.82 -16.56
N HIS A 73 2.22 2.33 -15.98
CA HIS A 73 0.92 2.96 -16.12
C HIS A 73 0.91 4.39 -15.60
N GLU A 74 1.50 4.62 -14.42
CA GLU A 74 1.60 5.96 -13.84
C GLU A 74 2.31 6.91 -14.80
N GLN A 75 3.42 6.43 -15.36
CA GLN A 75 4.22 7.21 -16.27
C GLN A 75 3.46 7.57 -17.55
N MET A 76 2.81 6.58 -18.13
CA MET A 76 2.08 6.76 -19.39
C MET A 76 0.81 7.58 -19.24
N ALA A 77 0.16 7.47 -18.09
CA ALA A 77 -1.09 8.18 -17.82
C ALA A 77 -0.88 9.53 -17.14
N GLY A 78 0.35 9.90 -16.85
CA GLY A 78 0.63 11.16 -16.16
C GLY A 78 0.15 11.19 -14.73
N ARG A 79 0.09 10.03 -14.08
CA ARG A 79 -0.36 9.95 -12.69
C ARG A 79 0.78 10.16 -11.71
N GLN A 80 0.40 10.57 -10.50
CA GLN A 80 1.37 10.72 -9.43
C GLN A 80 1.89 9.36 -8.98
N HIS A 81 3.08 9.38 -8.41
CA HIS A 81 3.72 8.19 -7.85
C HIS A 81 2.94 7.76 -6.58
N THR A 82 2.33 6.58 -6.63
CA THR A 82 1.62 6.02 -5.48
C THR A 82 2.61 5.22 -4.64
N PRO A 83 2.71 5.47 -3.34
CA PRO A 83 3.58 4.64 -2.49
C PRO A 83 3.17 3.17 -2.55
N ILE A 84 4.13 2.30 -2.79
CA ILE A 84 3.93 0.85 -2.80
C ILE A 84 4.84 0.24 -1.75
N ILE A 85 4.24 -0.39 -0.75
CA ILE A 85 4.96 -1.04 0.34
C ILE A 85 4.88 -2.53 0.13
N ALA A 86 6.04 -3.17 0.00
CA ALA A 86 6.11 -4.62 -0.19
C ALA A 86 5.78 -5.33 1.12
N MET A 87 4.97 -6.38 1.04
CA MET A 87 4.77 -7.30 2.16
C MET A 87 5.56 -8.56 1.83
N THR A 88 6.55 -8.89 2.65
CA THR A 88 7.50 -9.95 2.33
C THR A 88 7.92 -10.73 3.56
N ALA A 89 8.22 -12.02 3.36
CA ALA A 89 8.74 -12.87 4.42
C ALA A 89 10.25 -12.73 4.55
N TYR A 90 10.92 -12.13 3.57
CA TYR A 90 12.37 -12.06 3.51
C TYR A 90 12.91 -10.77 3.01
N GLN A 91 14.18 -10.83 2.68
CA GLN A 91 15.10 -9.77 2.32
C GLN A 91 15.21 -9.55 0.84
N ASP A 92 14.07 -9.42 0.18
CA ASP A 92 14.06 -9.12 -1.26
C ASP A 92 14.09 -7.61 -1.48
N LYS A 93 14.78 -6.89 -0.59
CA LYS A 93 14.78 -5.43 -0.62
C LYS A 93 15.32 -4.85 -1.91
N ALA A 94 16.42 -5.42 -2.40
CA ALA A 94 17.03 -4.93 -3.63
C ALA A 94 16.08 -5.11 -4.81
N GLN A 95 15.46 -6.28 -4.92
CA GLN A 95 14.51 -6.56 -5.97
C GLN A 95 13.28 -5.66 -5.90
N CYS A 96 12.80 -5.41 -4.69
CA CYS A 96 11.66 -4.53 -4.48
C CYS A 96 11.97 -3.11 -4.93
N ALA A 97 13.13 -2.62 -4.53
CA ALA A 97 13.55 -1.26 -4.91
C ALA A 97 13.72 -1.14 -6.42
N GLU A 98 14.32 -2.14 -7.06
CA GLU A 98 14.51 -2.15 -8.51
C GLU A 98 13.18 -2.12 -9.26
N ALA A 99 12.17 -2.79 -8.72
CA ALA A 99 10.85 -2.80 -9.34
C ALA A 99 10.10 -1.49 -9.16
N GLY A 100 10.54 -0.64 -8.22
CA GLY A 100 9.89 0.63 -7.97
C GLY A 100 9.05 0.67 -6.70
N MET A 101 9.26 -0.28 -5.79
CA MET A 101 8.61 -0.26 -4.48
C MET A 101 9.33 0.72 -3.56
N ASP A 102 8.58 1.32 -2.66
CA ASP A 102 9.08 2.42 -1.84
C ASP A 102 9.52 1.99 -0.45
N ASP A 103 8.95 0.90 0.06
CA ASP A 103 9.24 0.45 1.41
C ASP A 103 8.82 -1.01 1.54
N TYR A 104 8.95 -1.57 2.72
CA TYR A 104 8.59 -2.96 2.96
C TYR A 104 8.09 -3.17 4.38
N LEU A 105 7.29 -4.22 4.55
CA LEU A 105 6.81 -4.74 5.83
C LEU A 105 7.10 -6.23 5.83
N PHE A 106 7.64 -6.74 6.93
CA PHE A 106 7.90 -8.17 7.06
C PHE A 106 6.64 -8.91 7.48
N LYS A 107 6.44 -10.09 6.95
CA LYS A 107 5.36 -10.99 7.34
C LYS A 107 5.78 -11.77 8.58
N PRO A 108 4.87 -12.02 9.53
CA PRO A 108 3.48 -11.54 9.55
C PRO A 108 3.41 -10.05 9.83
N VAL A 109 2.46 -9.38 9.18
CA VAL A 109 2.32 -7.93 9.35
C VAL A 109 1.69 -7.65 10.70
N LEU A 110 2.42 -6.94 11.55
CA LEU A 110 1.93 -6.56 12.87
C LEU A 110 1.26 -5.20 12.81
N LEU A 111 0.23 -5.04 13.62
CA LEU A 111 -0.56 -3.80 13.61
C LEU A 111 0.31 -2.55 13.83
N ASP A 112 1.21 -2.60 14.80
CA ASP A 112 2.05 -1.46 15.14
C ASP A 112 3.00 -1.10 13.99
N ASP A 113 3.54 -2.11 13.32
CA ASP A 113 4.43 -1.89 12.18
C ASP A 113 3.67 -1.29 11.01
N LEU A 114 2.46 -1.80 10.76
CA LEU A 114 1.61 -1.27 9.71
C LEU A 114 1.25 0.19 9.98
N GLU A 115 0.84 0.49 11.20
CA GLU A 115 0.48 1.85 11.59
C GLU A 115 1.66 2.80 11.38
N LYS A 116 2.85 2.37 11.78
CA LYS A 116 4.04 3.19 11.63
C LYS A 116 4.31 3.50 10.16
N LYS A 117 4.22 2.49 9.29
CA LYS A 117 4.45 2.71 7.86
C LYS A 117 3.39 3.60 7.24
N LEU A 118 2.14 3.42 7.63
CA LEU A 118 1.07 4.29 7.14
C LEU A 118 1.30 5.74 7.54
N ASN A 119 1.75 5.97 8.77
CA ASN A 119 2.04 7.31 9.23
C ASN A 119 3.23 7.93 8.52
N GLU A 120 4.21 7.12 8.13
CA GLU A 120 5.37 7.60 7.40
C GLU A 120 5.01 7.99 5.95
N TRP A 121 4.17 7.20 5.29
CA TRP A 121 3.85 7.40 3.89
C TRP A 121 2.58 8.20 3.65
N LEU A 122 1.69 8.23 4.63
CA LEU A 122 0.43 8.97 4.58
C LEU A 122 0.35 9.88 5.80
N PRO A 123 1.18 10.93 5.86
CA PRO A 123 1.12 11.83 7.01
C PRO A 123 -0.26 12.45 7.13
N PRO A 124 -0.73 12.72 8.36
CA PRO A 124 -2.04 13.32 8.54
C PRO A 124 -2.12 14.66 7.82
N PRO A 125 -3.29 15.00 7.26
CA PRO A 125 -3.44 16.27 6.60
C PRO A 125 -3.29 17.40 7.62
N LYS A 126 -2.78 18.53 7.15
CA LYS A 126 -2.70 19.72 7.98
C LYS A 126 -4.10 20.27 8.15
N ASP A 127 -4.36 20.87 9.31
CA ASP A 127 -5.62 21.55 9.51
C ASP A 127 -5.61 22.89 8.77
N MET A 128 -6.66 23.65 8.93
CA MET A 128 -6.81 24.93 8.23
C MET A 128 -5.75 25.96 8.62
N ASN A 129 -5.11 25.76 9.76
CA ASN A 129 -4.06 26.67 10.24
C ASN A 129 -2.67 26.15 9.87
N GLY A 130 -2.61 25.09 9.11
CA GLY A 130 -1.32 24.48 8.77
C GLY A 130 -0.72 23.62 9.85
N VAL A 131 -1.46 23.38 10.91
CA VAL A 131 -0.98 22.57 12.03
C VAL A 131 -1.34 21.13 11.81
N THR A 132 -0.39 20.24 12.07
CA THR A 132 -0.61 18.80 11.94
C THR A 132 -1.33 18.29 13.19
N LYS A 133 -2.41 17.57 13.01
CA LYS A 133 -3.23 17.14 14.12
C LYS A 133 -2.56 16.15 15.05
N ASN A 134 -1.65 15.37 14.54
CA ASN A 134 -1.04 14.31 15.33
C ASN A 134 -0.20 14.82 16.49
N PHE A 135 0.27 16.05 16.44
CA PHE A 135 1.05 16.56 17.55
C PHE A 135 0.21 16.73 18.80
N MET A 136 -1.09 16.87 18.64
CA MET A 136 -2.01 17.06 19.76
C MET A 136 -2.18 15.82 20.60
N SER A 137 -1.90 14.68 20.03
CA SER A 137 -2.00 13.42 20.76
C SER A 137 -0.71 13.05 21.44
N GLY A 138 0.26 13.91 21.31
CA GLY A 138 1.61 13.73 21.84
C GLY A 138 1.65 13.15 23.18
#